data_e35b30b718e297a1071a6ddc70b6b887
#
_entry.id   e35b30b718e297a1071a6ddc70b6b887
#
_cell.length_a   1.000
_cell.length_b   1.000
_cell.length_c   1.000
_cell.angle_alpha   90.00
_cell.angle_beta   90.00
_cell.angle_gamma   90.00
#
_symmetry.space_group_name_H-M   'P 1'
#
loop_
_entity.id
_entity.type
_entity.pdbx_description
1 polymer ?
#
loop_
_entity_poly.entity_id
_entity_poly.type
_entity_poly.pdbx_seq_one_letter_code
_entity_poly.pdbx_strand_id
1 'polypeptide(L)'
;MRYRTFGRTGWQVSEIGYGMWGMGGWTGSDDEESLKALDRAIALGCNFFDTAWAYGQGRSETLLGQTLRAHKGVTAYVATKIPPKNMKWPGKAEYLVEDTYPPDHIREFTEKSLGFLGLQTIDLQQFHVWSDAWADDDRWQRAVDDLKREGLVRSVGISVNRWEATNVLRALKTGLIDSVQVVYNIFDQAPEDELLPYCQANNIAVIARVPFDEGSLTGTLTADSTWPDGDWRNLYFNRDHLTATLTRLDRLSPLVPEGMDLPELALRFILEHPAVSTTIPGMRRPAHVERNLVASDGIRLPPRLGDALKTHRWNRGPNATP
;
A
#
# COMPACT_ATOMS: atom_id res chain seq x y z
N MET A 1 -2.87 2.36 19.50
CA MET A 1 -3.04 2.83 18.09
C MET A 1 -3.06 4.35 18.06
N ARG A 2 -2.26 4.97 17.20
CA ARG A 2 -2.27 6.41 16.91
C ARG A 2 -2.91 6.66 15.54
N TYR A 3 -3.40 7.89 15.34
CA TYR A 3 -4.07 8.30 14.13
C TYR A 3 -3.37 9.50 13.52
N ARG A 4 -3.43 9.58 12.17
CA ARG A 4 -2.89 10.70 11.39
C ARG A 4 -3.95 11.22 10.44
N THR A 5 -3.85 12.50 10.11
CA THR A 5 -4.73 13.10 9.11
C THR A 5 -4.40 12.57 7.72
N PHE A 6 -5.42 12.11 7.00
CA PHE A 6 -5.29 11.59 5.65
C PHE A 6 -5.38 12.73 4.62
N GLY A 7 -4.29 13.49 4.52
CA GLY A 7 -4.20 14.63 3.61
C GLY A 7 -5.38 15.60 3.75
N ARG A 8 -5.81 16.15 2.62
CA ARG A 8 -6.90 17.11 2.53
C ARG A 8 -8.30 16.55 2.80
N THR A 9 -8.45 15.23 2.88
CA THR A 9 -9.73 14.61 3.26
C THR A 9 -10.12 14.89 4.71
N GLY A 10 -9.15 15.15 5.56
CA GLY A 10 -9.35 15.39 7.00
C GLY A 10 -9.63 14.12 7.82
N TRP A 11 -9.67 12.94 7.20
CA TRP A 11 -9.92 11.69 7.92
C TRP A 11 -8.82 11.39 8.91
N GLN A 12 -9.20 10.86 10.07
CA GLN A 12 -8.26 10.39 11.08
C GLN A 12 -8.06 8.89 10.90
N VAL A 13 -7.02 8.51 10.16
CA VAL A 13 -6.71 7.11 9.85
C VAL A 13 -5.65 6.57 10.80
N SER A 14 -5.75 5.27 11.13
CA SER A 14 -4.69 4.59 11.89
C SER A 14 -3.37 4.67 11.12
N GLU A 15 -2.29 5.07 11.80
CA GLU A 15 -0.98 5.23 11.15
C GLU A 15 -0.39 3.89 10.68
N ILE A 16 -0.92 2.77 11.20
CA ILE A 16 -0.77 1.44 10.64
C ILE A 16 -2.15 0.98 10.19
N GLY A 17 -2.36 0.94 8.89
CA GLY A 17 -3.52 0.38 8.23
C GLY A 17 -3.34 -1.11 7.94
N TYR A 18 -4.32 -1.72 7.34
CA TYR A 18 -4.37 -3.14 7.05
C TYR A 18 -4.21 -3.41 5.54
N GLY A 19 -3.08 -3.99 5.12
CA GLY A 19 -2.84 -4.43 3.75
C GLY A 19 -3.44 -5.81 3.48
N MET A 20 -4.36 -5.91 2.53
CA MET A 20 -5.17 -7.11 2.28
C MET A 20 -4.72 -7.93 1.06
N TRP A 21 -3.56 -7.63 0.47
CA TRP A 21 -3.06 -8.39 -0.68
C TRP A 21 -2.99 -9.90 -0.39
N GLY A 22 -2.54 -10.28 0.79
CA GLY A 22 -2.43 -11.69 1.20
C GLY A 22 -3.76 -12.44 1.34
N MET A 23 -4.90 -11.77 1.24
CA MET A 23 -6.25 -12.35 1.31
C MET A 23 -6.84 -12.66 -0.07
N GLY A 24 -6.07 -12.47 -1.14
CA GLY A 24 -6.50 -12.71 -2.51
C GLY A 24 -6.57 -14.18 -2.95
N GLY A 25 -6.43 -15.14 -2.03
CA GLY A 25 -6.43 -16.56 -2.38
C GLY A 25 -5.05 -17.12 -2.77
N TRP A 26 -3.97 -16.38 -2.45
CA TRP A 26 -2.59 -16.82 -2.69
C TRP A 26 -2.20 -17.98 -1.79
N THR A 27 -1.11 -18.66 -2.11
CA THR A 27 -0.56 -19.76 -1.32
C THR A 27 -0.51 -19.42 0.18
N GLY A 28 -1.11 -20.28 1.00
CA GLY A 28 -1.22 -20.09 2.46
C GLY A 28 -2.26 -19.06 2.89
N SER A 29 -3.17 -18.65 1.99
CA SER A 29 -4.36 -17.87 2.34
C SER A 29 -5.40 -18.77 2.97
N ASP A 30 -5.92 -18.37 4.14
CA ASP A 30 -7.00 -19.00 4.87
C ASP A 30 -8.02 -17.91 5.26
N ASP A 31 -9.29 -18.08 4.84
CA ASP A 31 -10.31 -17.05 5.02
C ASP A 31 -10.74 -16.92 6.47
N GLU A 32 -10.82 -18.03 7.22
CA GLU A 32 -11.22 -18.02 8.62
C GLU A 32 -10.14 -17.31 9.48
N GLU A 33 -8.87 -17.63 9.27
CA GLU A 33 -7.75 -16.94 9.89
C GLU A 33 -7.72 -15.45 9.51
N SER A 34 -8.00 -15.16 8.24
CA SER A 34 -8.03 -13.78 7.72
C SER A 34 -9.14 -12.95 8.37
N LEU A 35 -10.34 -13.52 8.54
CA LEU A 35 -11.44 -12.85 9.24
C LEU A 35 -11.10 -12.59 10.71
N LYS A 36 -10.53 -13.58 11.41
CA LYS A 36 -10.05 -13.40 12.80
C LYS A 36 -9.01 -12.29 12.91
N ALA A 37 -8.14 -12.18 11.90
CA ALA A 37 -7.12 -11.11 11.87
C ALA A 37 -7.75 -9.73 11.63
N LEU A 38 -8.75 -9.62 10.76
CA LEU A 38 -9.51 -8.37 10.55
C LEU A 38 -10.26 -7.95 11.81
N ASP A 39 -10.96 -8.88 12.47
CA ASP A 39 -11.65 -8.62 13.75
C ASP A 39 -10.66 -8.14 14.81
N ARG A 40 -9.50 -8.78 14.89
CA ARG A 40 -8.46 -8.39 15.84
C ARG A 40 -7.89 -6.99 15.54
N ALA A 41 -7.68 -6.65 14.26
CA ALA A 41 -7.21 -5.34 13.86
C ALA A 41 -8.20 -4.23 14.25
N ILE A 42 -9.49 -4.44 13.99
CA ILE A 42 -10.55 -3.51 14.39
C ILE A 42 -10.56 -3.34 15.92
N ALA A 43 -10.50 -4.45 16.67
CA ALA A 43 -10.49 -4.42 18.13
C ALA A 43 -9.29 -3.65 18.71
N LEU A 44 -8.16 -3.60 17.99
CA LEU A 44 -6.96 -2.84 18.35
C LEU A 44 -6.95 -1.41 17.79
N GLY A 45 -8.03 -0.97 17.14
CA GLY A 45 -8.22 0.40 16.66
C GLY A 45 -7.70 0.66 15.25
N CYS A 46 -7.36 -0.37 14.45
CA CYS A 46 -7.10 -0.19 13.03
C CYS A 46 -8.40 0.21 12.32
N ASN A 47 -8.36 1.32 11.57
CA ASN A 47 -9.53 1.83 10.88
C ASN A 47 -9.29 2.15 9.39
N PHE A 48 -8.15 1.80 8.84
CA PHE A 48 -7.83 1.97 7.43
C PHE A 48 -7.51 0.60 6.79
N PHE A 49 -8.29 0.21 5.77
CA PHE A 49 -8.22 -1.10 5.12
C PHE A 49 -7.94 -0.91 3.63
N ASP A 50 -6.80 -1.42 3.15
CA ASP A 50 -6.40 -1.34 1.75
C ASP A 50 -6.57 -2.70 1.06
N THR A 51 -7.51 -2.78 0.14
CA THR A 51 -7.80 -3.94 -0.70
C THR A 51 -7.66 -3.60 -2.18
N ALA A 52 -8.03 -4.49 -3.07
CA ALA A 52 -8.18 -4.27 -4.52
C ALA A 52 -9.05 -5.36 -5.14
N TRP A 53 -9.76 -5.03 -6.22
CA TRP A 53 -10.46 -6.03 -7.02
C TRP A 53 -9.52 -7.16 -7.49
N ALA A 54 -8.30 -6.80 -7.92
CA ALA A 54 -7.31 -7.76 -8.40
C ALA A 54 -6.85 -8.77 -7.32
N TYR A 55 -7.14 -8.53 -6.05
CA TYR A 55 -6.80 -9.46 -4.98
C TYR A 55 -7.84 -10.59 -4.91
N GLY A 56 -7.65 -11.58 -5.79
CA GLY A 56 -8.54 -12.71 -5.94
C GLY A 56 -9.87 -12.36 -6.63
N GLN A 57 -9.86 -11.37 -7.53
CA GLN A 57 -11.03 -10.96 -8.32
C GLN A 57 -12.25 -10.61 -7.43
N GLY A 58 -12.02 -9.77 -6.41
CA GLY A 58 -13.03 -9.35 -5.46
C GLY A 58 -13.12 -10.19 -4.17
N ARG A 59 -12.34 -11.30 -4.05
CA ARG A 59 -12.33 -12.13 -2.82
C ARG A 59 -11.94 -11.32 -1.59
N SER A 60 -10.84 -10.57 -1.67
CA SER A 60 -10.36 -9.72 -0.58
C SER A 60 -11.40 -8.65 -0.20
N GLU A 61 -12.06 -8.03 -1.18
CA GLU A 61 -13.13 -7.06 -0.95
C GLU A 61 -14.34 -7.71 -0.27
N THR A 62 -14.70 -8.93 -0.67
CA THR A 62 -15.82 -9.69 -0.06
C THR A 62 -15.55 -9.99 1.41
N LEU A 63 -14.34 -10.42 1.78
CA LEU A 63 -13.95 -10.67 3.18
C LEU A 63 -14.02 -9.38 4.01
N LEU A 64 -13.54 -8.26 3.46
CA LEU A 64 -13.66 -6.97 4.13
C LEU A 64 -15.13 -6.58 4.33
N GLY A 65 -15.95 -6.69 3.28
CA GLY A 65 -17.39 -6.41 3.36
C GLY A 65 -18.11 -7.26 4.41
N GLN A 66 -17.74 -8.52 4.56
CA GLN A 66 -18.20 -9.40 5.61
C GLN A 66 -17.88 -8.87 7.01
N THR A 67 -16.61 -8.52 7.23
CA THR A 67 -16.13 -7.97 8.50
C THR A 67 -16.82 -6.65 8.84
N LEU A 68 -16.95 -5.72 7.89
CA LEU A 68 -17.59 -4.44 8.11
C LEU A 68 -19.07 -4.58 8.49
N ARG A 69 -19.78 -5.55 7.90
CA ARG A 69 -21.17 -5.85 8.28
C ARG A 69 -21.30 -6.41 9.70
N ALA A 70 -20.29 -7.16 10.17
CA ALA A 70 -20.25 -7.68 11.55
C ALA A 70 -19.93 -6.56 12.56
N HIS A 71 -19.17 -5.54 12.16
CA HIS A 71 -18.71 -4.43 13.03
C HIS A 71 -19.47 -3.11 12.77
N LYS A 72 -20.80 -3.15 12.71
CA LYS A 72 -21.63 -1.95 12.52
C LYS A 72 -21.35 -0.89 13.58
N GLY A 73 -21.12 0.36 13.13
CA GLY A 73 -20.87 1.49 14.01
C GLY A 73 -19.39 1.77 14.30
N VAL A 74 -18.47 0.93 13.83
CA VAL A 74 -17.04 1.23 13.85
C VAL A 74 -16.71 2.14 12.66
N THR A 75 -15.94 3.21 12.91
CA THR A 75 -15.40 4.03 11.83
C THR A 75 -14.33 3.23 11.10
N ALA A 76 -14.54 2.98 9.81
CA ALA A 76 -13.57 2.32 8.94
C ALA A 76 -13.49 3.08 7.61
N TYR A 77 -12.26 3.27 7.13
CA TYR A 77 -11.97 3.86 5.82
C TYR A 77 -11.50 2.74 4.88
N VAL A 78 -12.18 2.60 3.76
CA VAL A 78 -11.94 1.54 2.78
C VAL A 78 -11.28 2.11 1.55
N ALA A 79 -10.07 1.63 1.26
CA ALA A 79 -9.35 1.88 0.03
C ALA A 79 -9.38 0.64 -0.86
N THR A 80 -9.81 0.79 -2.13
CA THR A 80 -9.73 -0.27 -3.13
C THR A 80 -9.14 0.25 -4.43
N LYS A 81 -9.00 -0.61 -5.46
CA LYS A 81 -8.26 -0.27 -6.69
C LYS A 81 -8.94 -0.80 -7.94
N ILE A 82 -9.02 0.08 -8.95
CA ILE A 82 -9.41 -0.27 -10.31
C ILE A 82 -8.23 -0.96 -11.01
N PRO A 83 -8.35 -2.20 -11.50
CA PRO A 83 -7.29 -2.83 -12.28
C PRO A 83 -7.17 -2.15 -13.66
N PRO A 84 -6.00 -2.17 -14.31
CA PRO A 84 -5.91 -1.74 -15.69
C PRO A 84 -6.71 -2.68 -16.60
N LYS A 85 -7.47 -2.14 -17.57
CA LYS A 85 -8.30 -2.94 -18.50
C LYS A 85 -7.49 -3.97 -19.30
N ASN A 86 -6.29 -3.60 -19.70
CA ASN A 86 -5.36 -4.47 -20.42
C ASN A 86 -4.69 -5.53 -19.53
N MET A 87 -4.94 -5.52 -18.22
CA MET A 87 -4.37 -6.43 -17.20
C MET A 87 -2.84 -6.49 -17.22
N LYS A 88 -2.17 -5.39 -17.60
CA LYS A 88 -0.70 -5.30 -17.63
C LYS A 88 -0.16 -4.48 -16.46
N TRP A 89 0.83 -5.03 -15.79
CA TRP A 89 1.58 -4.41 -14.71
C TRP A 89 3.08 -4.41 -15.04
N PRO A 90 3.80 -3.28 -14.80
CA PRO A 90 3.34 -1.95 -14.39
C PRO A 90 2.63 -1.20 -15.54
N GLY A 91 2.04 -0.04 -15.20
CA GLY A 91 1.57 0.92 -16.19
C GLY A 91 2.75 1.52 -16.95
N LYS A 92 2.67 1.63 -18.28
CA LYS A 92 3.74 2.14 -19.12
C LYS A 92 3.27 3.27 -20.02
N ALA A 93 4.17 4.20 -20.34
CA ALA A 93 3.88 5.39 -21.14
C ALA A 93 3.36 5.06 -22.56
N GLU A 94 3.74 3.91 -23.11
CA GLU A 94 3.28 3.45 -24.43
C GLU A 94 1.84 2.90 -24.44
N TYR A 95 1.22 2.67 -23.27
CA TYR A 95 -0.17 2.21 -23.20
C TYR A 95 -1.12 3.40 -23.32
N LEU A 96 -2.19 3.23 -24.11
CA LEU A 96 -3.21 4.25 -24.26
C LEU A 96 -4.17 4.23 -23.06
N VAL A 97 -4.71 5.40 -22.69
CA VAL A 97 -5.72 5.51 -21.61
C VAL A 97 -6.96 4.67 -21.95
N GLU A 98 -7.40 4.66 -23.20
CA GLU A 98 -8.55 3.85 -23.67
C GLU A 98 -8.35 2.33 -23.52
N ASP A 99 -7.11 1.86 -23.49
CA ASP A 99 -6.77 0.45 -23.27
C ASP A 99 -6.49 0.15 -21.80
N THR A 100 -6.34 1.19 -20.96
CA THR A 100 -5.94 1.03 -19.56
C THR A 100 -7.05 1.47 -18.61
N TYR A 101 -7.55 2.70 -18.76
CA TYR A 101 -8.57 3.29 -17.89
C TYR A 101 -9.63 4.08 -18.68
N PRO A 102 -10.36 3.45 -19.63
CA PRO A 102 -11.48 4.13 -20.27
C PRO A 102 -12.60 4.36 -19.25
N PRO A 103 -13.43 5.43 -19.42
CA PRO A 103 -14.47 5.82 -18.48
C PRO A 103 -15.41 4.68 -18.04
N ASP A 104 -15.86 3.87 -18.99
CA ASP A 104 -16.77 2.75 -18.71
C ASP A 104 -16.12 1.70 -17.82
N HIS A 105 -14.83 1.42 -18.02
CA HIS A 105 -14.08 0.48 -17.19
C HIS A 105 -13.86 1.02 -15.76
N ILE A 106 -13.56 2.32 -15.64
CA ILE A 106 -13.43 2.98 -14.32
C ILE A 106 -14.74 2.82 -13.54
N ARG A 107 -15.88 3.11 -14.17
CA ARG A 107 -17.20 2.95 -13.56
C ARG A 107 -17.52 1.49 -13.22
N GLU A 108 -17.37 0.59 -14.19
CA GLU A 108 -17.68 -0.83 -14.04
C GLU A 108 -16.96 -1.43 -12.82
N PHE A 109 -15.65 -1.18 -12.68
CA PHE A 109 -14.87 -1.74 -11.58
C PHE A 109 -15.13 -1.05 -10.24
N THR A 110 -15.54 0.22 -10.24
CA THR A 110 -16.02 0.88 -9.03
C THR A 110 -17.33 0.26 -8.55
N GLU A 111 -18.29 0.02 -9.44
CA GLU A 111 -19.57 -0.63 -9.11
C GLU A 111 -19.39 -2.08 -8.67
N LYS A 112 -18.48 -2.85 -9.31
CA LYS A 112 -18.12 -4.19 -8.87
C LYS A 112 -17.55 -4.18 -7.45
N SER A 113 -16.62 -3.27 -7.15
CA SER A 113 -16.04 -3.15 -5.80
C SER A 113 -17.08 -2.76 -4.76
N LEU A 114 -18.00 -1.85 -5.07
CA LEU A 114 -19.16 -1.53 -4.20
C LEU A 114 -19.98 -2.77 -3.90
N GLY A 115 -20.26 -3.60 -4.92
CA GLY A 115 -20.99 -4.86 -4.76
C GLY A 115 -20.27 -5.87 -3.85
N PHE A 116 -18.98 -6.13 -4.06
CA PHE A 116 -18.19 -7.05 -3.24
C PHE A 116 -18.06 -6.58 -1.79
N LEU A 117 -17.80 -5.28 -1.60
CA LEU A 117 -17.70 -4.66 -0.28
C LEU A 117 -19.06 -4.56 0.43
N GLY A 118 -20.17 -4.54 -0.33
CA GLY A 118 -21.50 -4.27 0.20
C GLY A 118 -21.69 -2.84 0.71
N LEU A 119 -21.01 -1.88 0.08
CA LEU A 119 -21.03 -0.46 0.41
C LEU A 119 -21.82 0.35 -0.63
N GLN A 120 -22.34 1.51 -0.22
CA GLN A 120 -22.96 2.48 -1.12
C GLN A 120 -21.93 3.50 -1.66
N THR A 121 -20.85 3.72 -0.93
CA THR A 121 -19.79 4.66 -1.26
C THR A 121 -18.45 4.08 -0.85
N ILE A 122 -17.45 4.12 -1.72
CA ILE A 122 -16.05 3.81 -1.41
C ILE A 122 -15.37 5.07 -0.88
N ASP A 123 -14.65 4.95 0.24
CA ASP A 123 -13.91 6.10 0.78
C ASP A 123 -12.78 6.52 -0.16
N LEU A 124 -11.93 5.57 -0.57
CA LEU A 124 -10.82 5.84 -1.48
C LEU A 124 -10.79 4.83 -2.63
N GLN A 125 -11.03 5.31 -3.85
CA GLN A 125 -10.84 4.53 -5.08
C GLN A 125 -9.49 4.89 -5.70
N GLN A 126 -8.68 3.89 -6.06
CA GLN A 126 -7.35 4.11 -6.59
C GLN A 126 -7.17 3.53 -7.99
N PHE A 127 -6.39 4.18 -8.83
CA PHE A 127 -5.82 3.55 -10.03
C PHE A 127 -4.72 2.58 -9.58
N HIS A 128 -4.81 1.29 -9.96
CA HIS A 128 -3.91 0.25 -9.44
C HIS A 128 -2.48 0.35 -10.01
N VAL A 129 -2.33 0.90 -11.20
CA VAL A 129 -1.06 1.27 -11.85
C VAL A 129 -1.21 2.64 -12.48
N TRP A 130 -0.08 3.30 -12.79
CA TRP A 130 -0.13 4.64 -13.37
C TRP A 130 1.06 4.90 -14.28
N SER A 131 0.84 5.77 -15.26
CA SER A 131 1.88 6.48 -16.01
C SER A 131 1.50 7.94 -16.12
N ASP A 132 2.42 8.83 -15.80
CA ASP A 132 2.21 10.28 -15.92
C ASP A 132 2.02 10.77 -17.38
N ALA A 133 2.29 9.89 -18.37
CA ALA A 133 1.90 10.12 -19.76
C ALA A 133 0.38 10.29 -19.93
N TRP A 134 -0.42 9.76 -18.99
CA TRP A 134 -1.90 9.82 -19.01
C TRP A 134 -2.46 11.03 -18.25
N ALA A 135 -1.62 11.81 -17.59
CA ALA A 135 -2.06 12.85 -16.65
C ALA A 135 -3.00 13.89 -17.27
N ASP A 136 -2.75 14.28 -18.54
CA ASP A 136 -3.53 15.32 -19.23
C ASP A 136 -4.76 14.78 -19.98
N ASP A 137 -5.03 13.48 -19.92
CA ASP A 137 -6.19 12.88 -20.59
C ASP A 137 -7.47 13.17 -19.79
N ASP A 138 -8.37 13.97 -20.37
CA ASP A 138 -9.60 14.42 -19.71
C ASP A 138 -10.66 13.33 -19.53
N ARG A 139 -10.50 12.17 -20.19
CA ARG A 139 -11.47 11.06 -20.10
C ARG A 139 -11.49 10.45 -18.69
N TRP A 140 -10.32 10.10 -18.13
CA TRP A 140 -10.26 9.60 -16.76
C TRP A 140 -10.62 10.68 -15.75
N GLN A 141 -10.23 11.95 -16.02
CA GLN A 141 -10.52 13.09 -15.15
C GLN A 141 -12.04 13.27 -14.99
N ARG A 142 -12.78 13.29 -16.12
CA ARG A 142 -14.26 13.38 -16.10
C ARG A 142 -14.89 12.17 -15.40
N ALA A 143 -14.40 10.95 -15.68
CA ALA A 143 -14.92 9.75 -15.03
C ALA A 143 -14.81 9.81 -13.50
N VAL A 144 -13.68 10.30 -12.98
CA VAL A 144 -13.49 10.47 -11.53
C VAL A 144 -14.43 11.51 -10.93
N ASP A 145 -14.59 12.66 -11.63
CA ASP A 145 -15.52 13.72 -11.20
C ASP A 145 -16.97 13.24 -11.17
N ASP A 146 -17.37 12.45 -12.17
CA ASP A 146 -18.69 11.84 -12.22
C ASP A 146 -18.93 10.89 -11.04
N LEU A 147 -17.97 10.01 -10.74
CA LEU A 147 -18.07 9.09 -9.59
C LEU A 147 -18.17 9.84 -8.25
N LYS A 148 -17.39 10.93 -8.09
CA LYS A 148 -17.47 11.79 -6.88
C LYS A 148 -18.82 12.50 -6.79
N ARG A 149 -19.29 13.08 -7.89
CA ARG A 149 -20.58 13.83 -7.95
C ARG A 149 -21.78 12.91 -7.67
N GLU A 150 -21.73 11.67 -8.14
CA GLU A 150 -22.76 10.65 -7.89
C GLU A 150 -22.68 10.04 -6.49
N GLY A 151 -21.63 10.33 -5.72
CA GLY A 151 -21.42 9.81 -4.38
C GLY A 151 -20.97 8.36 -4.32
N LEU A 152 -20.51 7.78 -5.44
CA LEU A 152 -19.99 6.41 -5.49
C LEU A 152 -18.61 6.31 -4.85
N VAL A 153 -17.81 7.39 -4.92
CA VAL A 153 -16.51 7.50 -4.26
C VAL A 153 -16.37 8.83 -3.54
N ARG A 154 -15.66 8.86 -2.41
CA ARG A 154 -15.37 10.12 -1.68
C ARG A 154 -14.06 10.74 -2.13
N SER A 155 -13.05 9.91 -2.41
CA SER A 155 -11.70 10.35 -2.76
C SER A 155 -11.09 9.42 -3.79
N VAL A 156 -10.10 9.95 -4.53
CA VAL A 156 -9.40 9.21 -5.57
C VAL A 156 -7.89 9.24 -5.32
N GLY A 157 -7.23 8.11 -5.55
CA GLY A 157 -5.80 7.96 -5.39
C GLY A 157 -5.14 7.25 -6.57
N ILE A 158 -3.83 7.22 -6.53
CA ILE A 158 -2.99 6.49 -7.48
C ILE A 158 -2.03 5.58 -6.75
N SER A 159 -1.99 4.29 -7.13
CA SER A 159 -0.91 3.38 -6.75
C SER A 159 0.24 3.54 -7.75
N VAL A 160 1.33 4.13 -7.27
CA VAL A 160 2.51 4.45 -8.06
C VAL A 160 3.27 3.18 -8.42
N ASN A 161 3.79 3.09 -9.63
CA ASN A 161 4.61 1.96 -10.04
C ASN A 161 5.82 1.78 -9.12
N ARG A 162 6.26 0.53 -8.96
CA ARG A 162 7.46 0.22 -8.18
C ARG A 162 8.67 0.95 -8.77
N TRP A 163 9.46 1.60 -7.90
CA TRP A 163 10.71 2.31 -8.23
C TRP A 163 10.58 3.47 -9.21
N GLU A 164 9.35 3.99 -9.39
CA GLU A 164 9.05 5.15 -10.23
C GLU A 164 8.34 6.24 -9.40
N ALA A 165 8.90 6.61 -8.26
CA ALA A 165 8.23 7.47 -7.28
C ALA A 165 7.72 8.80 -7.85
N THR A 166 8.38 9.36 -8.86
CA THR A 166 8.00 10.63 -9.50
C THR A 166 6.98 10.48 -10.63
N ASN A 167 6.69 9.23 -11.06
CA ASN A 167 5.75 8.94 -12.16
C ASN A 167 4.28 9.08 -11.72
N VAL A 168 3.96 10.20 -11.08
CA VAL A 168 2.62 10.59 -10.60
C VAL A 168 2.51 12.11 -10.41
N LEU A 169 3.63 12.83 -10.46
CA LEU A 169 3.67 14.26 -10.09
C LEU A 169 2.82 15.14 -11.02
N ARG A 170 2.68 14.79 -12.30
CA ARG A 170 1.81 15.53 -13.23
C ARG A 170 0.33 15.31 -12.89
N ALA A 171 -0.05 14.06 -12.60
CA ALA A 171 -1.41 13.75 -12.19
C ALA A 171 -1.79 14.48 -10.90
N LEU A 172 -0.88 14.60 -9.93
CA LEU A 172 -1.12 15.33 -8.68
C LEU A 172 -1.40 16.82 -8.91
N LYS A 173 -0.78 17.42 -9.94
CA LYS A 173 -1.00 18.84 -10.30
C LYS A 173 -2.39 19.13 -10.85
N THR A 174 -3.14 18.12 -11.29
CA THR A 174 -4.55 18.28 -11.72
C THR A 174 -5.48 18.67 -10.57
N GLY A 175 -5.08 18.42 -9.32
CA GLY A 175 -5.90 18.64 -8.14
C GLY A 175 -6.97 17.56 -7.89
N LEU A 176 -7.13 16.57 -8.77
CA LEU A 176 -8.15 15.53 -8.68
C LEU A 176 -7.76 14.36 -7.77
N ILE A 177 -6.46 14.19 -7.54
CA ILE A 177 -5.89 13.05 -6.79
C ILE A 177 -5.68 13.44 -5.33
N ASP A 178 -6.31 12.71 -4.42
CA ASP A 178 -6.33 12.98 -2.98
C ASP A 178 -5.24 12.19 -2.23
N SER A 179 -4.76 11.08 -2.81
CA SER A 179 -3.71 10.26 -2.20
C SER A 179 -2.80 9.57 -3.21
N VAL A 180 -1.60 9.22 -2.74
CA VAL A 180 -0.70 8.31 -3.44
C VAL A 180 -0.41 7.09 -2.58
N GLN A 181 -0.33 5.92 -3.20
CA GLN A 181 0.16 4.70 -2.58
C GLN A 181 1.50 4.34 -3.22
N VAL A 182 2.59 4.37 -2.46
CA VAL A 182 3.95 4.26 -2.96
C VAL A 182 4.76 3.25 -2.15
N VAL A 183 5.69 2.54 -2.81
CA VAL A 183 6.68 1.71 -2.11
C VAL A 183 7.59 2.62 -1.31
N TYR A 184 7.60 2.44 0.01
CA TYR A 184 8.48 3.17 0.91
C TYR A 184 8.85 2.30 2.11
N ASN A 185 10.12 2.06 2.30
CA ASN A 185 10.70 1.26 3.38
C ASN A 185 12.20 1.59 3.56
N ILE A 186 12.90 0.91 4.47
CA ILE A 186 14.32 1.16 4.76
C ILE A 186 15.21 1.09 3.50
N PHE A 187 14.87 0.22 2.53
CA PHE A 187 15.65 0.09 1.30
C PHE A 187 15.15 1.04 0.19
N ASP A 188 13.83 1.24 0.07
CA ASP A 188 13.21 2.08 -0.96
C ASP A 188 12.89 3.47 -0.41
N GLN A 189 13.89 4.36 -0.40
CA GLN A 189 13.77 5.72 0.12
C GLN A 189 13.63 6.79 -0.98
N ALA A 190 13.62 6.41 -2.26
CA ALA A 190 13.50 7.35 -3.37
C ALA A 190 12.28 8.30 -3.30
N PRO A 191 11.13 7.93 -2.69
CA PRO A 191 10.03 8.87 -2.51
C PRO A 191 10.37 10.12 -1.68
N GLU A 192 11.39 10.06 -0.81
CA GLU A 192 11.83 11.21 0.01
C GLU A 192 12.41 12.35 -0.83
N ASP A 193 12.92 12.08 -2.05
CA ASP A 193 13.61 13.07 -2.86
C ASP A 193 12.64 14.16 -3.38
N GLU A 194 11.46 13.77 -3.89
CA GLU A 194 10.50 14.70 -4.50
C GLU A 194 9.05 14.42 -4.08
N LEU A 195 8.61 13.16 -4.11
CA LEU A 195 7.18 12.82 -3.95
C LEU A 195 6.67 13.16 -2.55
N LEU A 196 7.35 12.72 -1.50
CA LEU A 196 6.90 12.95 -0.12
C LEU A 196 6.90 14.45 0.24
N PRO A 197 7.94 15.24 -0.09
CA PRO A 197 7.90 16.70 0.07
C PRO A 197 6.73 17.36 -0.69
N TYR A 198 6.49 16.94 -1.95
CA TYR A 198 5.38 17.46 -2.74
C TYR A 198 4.01 17.15 -2.09
N CYS A 199 3.81 15.90 -1.67
CA CYS A 199 2.57 15.48 -1.02
C CYS A 199 2.32 16.25 0.29
N GLN A 200 3.36 16.43 1.11
CA GLN A 200 3.27 17.19 2.36
C GLN A 200 2.88 18.65 2.11
N ALA A 201 3.53 19.30 1.14
CA ALA A 201 3.26 20.70 0.81
C ALA A 201 1.84 20.93 0.25
N ASN A 202 1.24 19.90 -0.39
CA ASN A 202 -0.06 20.00 -1.06
C ASN A 202 -1.19 19.26 -0.33
N ASN A 203 -0.97 18.81 0.92
CA ASN A 203 -1.95 18.05 1.70
C ASN A 203 -2.48 16.81 0.96
N ILE A 204 -1.63 16.10 0.23
CA ILE A 204 -1.96 14.83 -0.42
C ILE A 204 -1.58 13.70 0.54
N ALA A 205 -2.50 12.77 0.78
CA ALA A 205 -2.25 11.66 1.66
C ALA A 205 -1.24 10.67 1.05
N VAL A 206 -0.38 10.11 1.90
CA VAL A 206 0.59 9.10 1.49
C VAL A 206 0.32 7.77 2.20
N ILE A 207 0.10 6.73 1.40
CA ILE A 207 0.01 5.34 1.85
C ILE A 207 1.33 4.66 1.52
N ALA A 208 2.13 4.34 2.54
CA ALA A 208 3.36 3.58 2.37
C ALA A 208 3.04 2.09 2.25
N ARG A 209 3.29 1.50 1.09
CA ARG A 209 3.12 0.07 0.84
C ARG A 209 4.45 -0.68 0.81
N VAL A 210 4.41 -2.00 0.91
CA VAL A 210 5.58 -2.89 0.92
C VAL A 210 6.56 -2.52 2.06
N PRO A 211 6.06 -2.32 3.30
CA PRO A 211 6.91 -1.89 4.42
C PRO A 211 8.02 -2.87 4.74
N PHE A 212 7.85 -4.14 4.37
CA PHE A 212 8.81 -5.21 4.65
C PHE A 212 9.63 -5.64 3.42
N ASP A 213 9.68 -4.84 2.36
CA ASP A 213 10.42 -5.14 1.13
C ASP A 213 10.21 -6.58 0.68
N GLU A 214 8.94 -6.93 0.38
CA GLU A 214 8.47 -8.26 -0.05
C GLU A 214 8.77 -9.40 0.94
N GLY A 215 9.09 -9.06 2.18
CA GLY A 215 9.37 -10.00 3.27
C GLY A 215 10.84 -10.02 3.71
N SER A 216 11.75 -9.33 3.02
CA SER A 216 13.16 -9.29 3.42
C SER A 216 13.35 -8.69 4.82
N LEU A 217 12.60 -7.63 5.14
CA LEU A 217 12.64 -6.94 6.43
C LEU A 217 11.80 -7.63 7.53
N THR A 218 11.41 -8.89 7.34
CA THR A 218 10.74 -9.69 8.39
C THR A 218 11.72 -10.46 9.28
N GLY A 219 12.99 -10.55 8.88
CA GLY A 219 14.01 -11.33 9.59
C GLY A 219 13.91 -12.84 9.36
N THR A 220 13.09 -13.30 8.40
CA THR A 220 12.90 -14.74 8.11
C THR A 220 13.61 -15.20 6.84
N LEU A 221 14.16 -14.27 6.04
CA LEU A 221 14.83 -14.57 4.79
C LEU A 221 16.22 -15.18 5.05
N THR A 222 16.53 -16.28 4.38
CA THR A 222 17.83 -16.97 4.43
C THR A 222 18.32 -17.32 3.02
N ALA A 223 19.58 -17.77 2.90
CA ALA A 223 20.13 -18.22 1.62
C ALA A 223 19.39 -19.43 1.02
N ASP A 224 18.75 -20.23 1.88
CA ASP A 224 18.00 -21.43 1.50
C ASP A 224 16.48 -21.15 1.37
N SER A 225 16.07 -19.88 1.41
CA SER A 225 14.66 -19.52 1.27
C SER A 225 14.13 -19.93 -0.09
N THR A 226 13.02 -20.66 -0.09
CA THR A 226 12.30 -21.09 -1.29
C THR A 226 10.80 -20.83 -1.14
N TRP A 227 10.10 -20.73 -2.25
CA TRP A 227 8.66 -20.53 -2.29
C TRP A 227 8.01 -21.55 -3.21
N PRO A 228 6.72 -21.87 -3.01
CA PRO A 228 5.99 -22.78 -3.90
C PRO A 228 6.05 -22.35 -5.38
N ASP A 229 5.90 -23.31 -6.28
CA ASP A 229 5.83 -23.02 -7.71
C ASP A 229 4.71 -22.01 -8.01
N GLY A 230 5.01 -21.05 -8.87
CA GLY A 230 4.09 -19.96 -9.22
C GLY A 230 4.04 -18.80 -8.22
N ASP A 231 4.73 -18.89 -7.08
CA ASP A 231 4.89 -17.75 -6.18
C ASP A 231 5.84 -16.72 -6.82
N TRP A 232 5.36 -15.47 -6.94
CA TRP A 232 6.11 -14.41 -7.60
C TRP A 232 7.43 -14.07 -6.89
N ARG A 233 7.59 -14.41 -5.60
CA ARG A 233 8.84 -14.24 -4.86
C ARG A 233 9.98 -15.07 -5.43
N ASN A 234 9.71 -16.16 -6.12
CA ASN A 234 10.73 -16.90 -6.87
C ASN A 234 11.38 -16.06 -7.98
N LEU A 235 10.62 -15.13 -8.58
CA LEU A 235 11.14 -14.19 -9.55
C LEU A 235 11.83 -13.01 -8.88
N TYR A 236 11.23 -12.48 -7.81
CA TYR A 236 11.76 -11.34 -7.07
C TYR A 236 13.09 -11.68 -6.39
N PHE A 237 13.14 -12.76 -5.64
CA PHE A 237 14.35 -13.26 -4.98
C PHE A 237 15.09 -14.26 -5.87
N ASN A 238 15.36 -13.90 -7.15
CA ASN A 238 16.33 -14.67 -7.92
C ASN A 238 17.68 -14.67 -7.20
N ARG A 239 18.59 -15.57 -7.60
CA ARG A 239 19.83 -15.81 -6.87
C ARG A 239 20.64 -14.56 -6.57
N ASP A 240 20.75 -13.65 -7.55
CA ASP A 240 21.58 -12.45 -7.41
C ASP A 240 20.91 -11.42 -6.48
N HIS A 241 19.58 -11.24 -6.65
CA HIS A 241 18.82 -10.33 -5.80
C HIS A 241 18.72 -10.84 -4.36
N LEU A 242 18.55 -12.14 -4.16
CA LEU A 242 18.56 -12.75 -2.83
C LEU A 242 19.91 -12.52 -2.12
N THR A 243 21.04 -12.77 -2.82
CA THR A 243 22.39 -12.55 -2.28
C THR A 243 22.61 -11.08 -1.93
N ALA A 244 22.23 -10.15 -2.82
CA ALA A 244 22.34 -8.72 -2.57
C ALA A 244 21.46 -8.26 -1.38
N THR A 245 20.27 -8.83 -1.25
CA THR A 245 19.36 -8.56 -0.13
C THR A 245 19.94 -9.03 1.20
N LEU A 246 20.42 -10.26 1.26
CA LEU A 246 21.04 -10.83 2.48
C LEU A 246 22.25 -10.02 2.94
N THR A 247 23.12 -9.61 2.01
CA THR A 247 24.27 -8.73 2.30
C THR A 247 23.83 -7.41 2.94
N ARG A 248 22.68 -6.86 2.53
CA ARG A 248 22.11 -5.63 3.10
C ARG A 248 21.51 -5.87 4.48
N LEU A 249 20.84 -7.01 4.67
CA LEU A 249 20.29 -7.42 5.96
C LEU A 249 21.39 -7.64 7.01
N ASP A 250 22.51 -8.23 6.61
CA ASP A 250 23.68 -8.39 7.50
C ASP A 250 24.23 -7.05 8.01
N ARG A 251 24.21 -6.02 7.15
CA ARG A 251 24.62 -4.65 7.54
C ARG A 251 23.57 -3.95 8.40
N LEU A 252 22.28 -4.24 8.18
CA LEU A 252 21.16 -3.63 8.90
C LEU A 252 20.97 -4.26 10.29
N SER A 253 21.20 -5.56 10.42
CA SER A 253 20.93 -6.33 11.63
C SER A 253 21.56 -5.72 12.91
N PRO A 254 22.81 -5.22 12.90
CA PRO A 254 23.41 -4.60 14.09
C PRO A 254 22.73 -3.29 14.54
N LEU A 255 21.88 -2.68 13.70
CA LEU A 255 21.15 -1.46 14.02
C LEU A 255 19.80 -1.73 14.71
N VAL A 256 19.35 -2.99 14.76
CA VAL A 256 18.10 -3.34 15.45
C VAL A 256 18.30 -3.20 16.96
N PRO A 257 17.54 -2.32 17.64
CA PRO A 257 17.70 -2.11 19.08
C PRO A 257 17.39 -3.37 19.88
N GLU A 258 17.99 -3.52 21.03
CA GLU A 258 17.64 -4.57 21.98
C GLU A 258 16.16 -4.49 22.37
N GLY A 259 15.48 -5.63 22.35
CA GLY A 259 14.04 -5.72 22.64
C GLY A 259 13.10 -5.32 21.49
N MET A 260 13.65 -4.90 20.34
CA MET A 260 12.90 -4.63 19.12
C MET A 260 13.19 -5.71 18.07
N ASP A 261 12.24 -6.02 17.21
CA ASP A 261 12.50 -6.87 16.05
C ASP A 261 12.59 -6.06 14.73
N LEU A 262 13.08 -6.70 13.70
CA LEU A 262 13.30 -6.04 12.40
C LEU A 262 11.99 -5.52 11.76
N PRO A 263 10.84 -6.24 11.79
CA PRO A 263 9.56 -5.71 11.34
C PRO A 263 9.12 -4.45 12.09
N GLU A 264 9.29 -4.42 13.39
CA GLU A 264 8.95 -3.23 14.19
C GLU A 264 9.85 -2.06 13.80
N LEU A 265 11.15 -2.27 13.67
CA LEU A 265 12.08 -1.24 13.20
C LEU A 265 11.68 -0.71 11.81
N ALA A 266 11.31 -1.60 10.88
CA ALA A 266 10.88 -1.21 9.53
C ALA A 266 9.61 -0.35 9.55
N LEU A 267 8.62 -0.69 10.38
CA LEU A 267 7.41 0.11 10.52
C LEU A 267 7.70 1.47 11.18
N ARG A 268 8.48 1.50 12.26
CA ARG A 268 8.87 2.75 12.92
C ARG A 268 9.63 3.68 11.99
N PHE A 269 10.55 3.15 11.16
CA PHE A 269 11.25 3.95 10.14
C PHE A 269 10.27 4.69 9.23
N ILE A 270 9.26 4.01 8.71
CA ILE A 270 8.24 4.60 7.84
C ILE A 270 7.43 5.66 8.60
N LEU A 271 7.06 5.39 9.84
CA LEU A 271 6.26 6.28 10.67
C LEU A 271 7.02 7.52 11.14
N GLU A 272 8.37 7.54 11.07
CA GLU A 272 9.15 8.75 11.32
C GLU A 272 8.91 9.85 10.27
N HIS A 273 8.54 9.46 9.03
CA HIS A 273 8.35 10.46 7.97
C HIS A 273 7.00 11.19 8.13
N PRO A 274 6.99 12.54 8.25
CA PRO A 274 5.77 13.30 8.55
C PRO A 274 4.75 13.30 7.40
N ALA A 275 5.16 13.10 6.15
CA ALA A 275 4.26 13.03 5.01
C ALA A 275 3.44 11.73 4.96
N VAL A 276 3.88 10.67 5.65
CA VAL A 276 3.19 9.37 5.62
C VAL A 276 1.92 9.45 6.46
N SER A 277 0.77 9.23 5.86
CA SER A 277 -0.52 9.17 6.54
C SER A 277 -0.77 7.80 7.17
N THR A 278 -0.43 6.74 6.45
CA THR A 278 -0.56 5.35 6.94
C THR A 278 0.42 4.44 6.21
N THR A 279 0.82 3.35 6.87
CA THR A 279 1.50 2.23 6.22
C THR A 279 0.64 0.98 6.30
N ILE A 280 0.70 0.11 5.28
CA ILE A 280 -0.23 -1.00 5.11
C ILE A 280 0.48 -2.36 5.05
N PRO A 281 1.08 -2.84 6.16
CA PRO A 281 1.64 -4.19 6.23
C PRO A 281 0.58 -5.26 5.99
N GLY A 282 0.98 -6.38 5.39
CA GLY A 282 0.13 -7.57 5.31
C GLY A 282 0.02 -8.27 6.67
N MET A 283 -1.21 -8.58 7.10
CA MET A 283 -1.50 -9.12 8.44
C MET A 283 -2.53 -10.24 8.40
N ARG A 284 -2.25 -11.34 7.69
CA ARG A 284 -3.19 -12.47 7.50
C ARG A 284 -3.52 -13.28 8.77
N ARG A 285 -2.82 -13.07 9.88
CA ARG A 285 -2.98 -13.80 11.13
C ARG A 285 -3.09 -12.84 12.31
N PRO A 286 -3.88 -13.14 13.35
CA PRO A 286 -3.99 -12.30 14.54
C PRO A 286 -2.64 -11.95 15.16
N ALA A 287 -1.69 -12.90 15.23
CA ALA A 287 -0.35 -12.66 15.74
C ALA A 287 0.44 -11.61 14.93
N HIS A 288 0.25 -11.56 13.59
CA HIS A 288 0.86 -10.51 12.76
C HIS A 288 0.24 -9.14 13.03
N VAL A 289 -1.07 -9.11 13.29
CA VAL A 289 -1.77 -7.87 13.68
C VAL A 289 -1.17 -7.33 14.97
N GLU A 290 -1.12 -8.15 16.00
CA GLU A 290 -0.60 -7.76 17.30
C GLU A 290 0.85 -7.27 17.22
N ARG A 291 1.71 -8.01 16.50
CA ARG A 291 3.11 -7.66 16.32
C ARG A 291 3.30 -6.33 15.57
N ASN A 292 2.57 -6.12 14.48
CA ASN A 292 2.75 -4.93 13.66
C ASN A 292 2.19 -3.67 14.34
N LEU A 293 1.06 -3.79 15.04
CA LEU A 293 0.41 -2.63 15.66
C LEU A 293 1.17 -2.07 16.88
N VAL A 294 2.12 -2.83 17.44
CA VAL A 294 3.01 -2.34 18.52
C VAL A 294 3.77 -1.08 18.08
N ALA A 295 4.21 -1.00 16.82
CA ALA A 295 4.94 0.16 16.32
C ALA A 295 4.13 1.48 16.36
N SER A 296 2.81 1.42 16.60
CA SER A 296 1.92 2.58 16.75
C SER A 296 1.70 3.01 18.22
N ASP A 297 2.70 2.91 19.04
CA ASP A 297 2.67 3.33 20.47
C ASP A 297 3.09 4.80 20.69
N GLY A 298 3.69 5.41 19.65
CA GLY A 298 4.19 6.77 19.69
C GLY A 298 5.65 6.91 20.12
N ILE A 299 6.33 5.81 20.37
CA ILE A 299 7.77 5.81 20.62
C ILE A 299 8.50 6.07 19.30
N ARG A 300 9.31 7.11 19.30
CA ARG A 300 10.12 7.49 18.14
C ARG A 300 11.47 6.80 18.13
N LEU A 301 12.03 6.60 16.93
CA LEU A 301 13.41 6.14 16.81
C LEU A 301 14.38 7.23 17.28
N PRO A 302 15.47 6.86 17.97
CA PRO A 302 16.53 7.82 18.28
C PRO A 302 17.05 8.47 16.98
N PRO A 303 17.29 9.80 16.95
CA PRO A 303 17.71 10.49 15.71
C PRO A 303 18.94 9.85 15.04
N ARG A 304 19.95 9.45 15.83
CA ARG A 304 21.15 8.77 15.31
C ARG A 304 20.81 7.44 14.60
N LEU A 305 19.79 6.72 15.09
CA LEU A 305 19.35 5.49 14.44
C LEU A 305 18.63 5.81 13.12
N GLY A 306 17.75 6.82 13.12
CA GLY A 306 17.10 7.30 11.90
C GLY A 306 18.12 7.67 10.82
N ASP A 307 19.14 8.42 11.17
CA ASP A 307 20.23 8.80 10.23
C ASP A 307 21.01 7.57 9.73
N ALA A 308 21.31 6.60 10.61
CA ALA A 308 21.97 5.37 10.22
C ALA A 308 21.11 4.56 9.23
N LEU A 309 19.79 4.45 9.46
CA LEU A 309 18.87 3.73 8.57
C LEU A 309 18.80 4.38 7.18
N LYS A 310 18.93 5.68 7.06
CA LYS A 310 18.97 6.36 5.76
C LYS A 310 20.16 5.92 4.89
N THR A 311 21.27 5.48 5.47
CA THR A 311 22.42 4.96 4.73
C THR A 311 22.17 3.61 4.07
N HIS A 312 21.08 2.92 4.43
CA HIS A 312 20.67 1.63 3.85
C HIS A 312 19.86 1.77 2.57
N ARG A 313 19.62 2.99 2.08
CA ARG A 313 18.94 3.24 0.81
C ARG A 313 19.54 2.39 -0.31
N TRP A 314 18.65 1.72 -1.04
CA TRP A 314 19.00 0.94 -2.22
C TRP A 314 18.35 1.55 -3.45
N ASN A 315 19.14 2.22 -4.28
CA ASN A 315 18.65 2.84 -5.51
C ASN A 315 18.37 1.74 -6.54
N ARG A 316 17.13 1.31 -6.58
CA ARG A 316 16.57 0.41 -7.58
C ARG A 316 15.82 1.24 -8.61
N GLY A 317 15.95 0.93 -9.89
CA GLY A 317 15.22 1.61 -10.97
C GLY A 317 14.18 0.70 -11.60
N PRO A 318 13.30 1.24 -12.46
CA PRO A 318 12.21 0.48 -13.10
C PRO A 318 12.69 -0.68 -13.97
N ASN A 319 13.95 -0.64 -14.40
CA ASN A 319 14.61 -1.71 -15.16
C ASN A 319 15.47 -2.62 -14.27
N ALA A 320 15.53 -2.38 -12.97
CA ALA A 320 16.18 -3.32 -12.07
C ALA A 320 15.35 -4.60 -12.11
N THR A 321 15.96 -5.69 -12.57
CA THR A 321 15.34 -7.02 -12.48
C THR A 321 15.10 -7.31 -11.01
N PRO A 322 13.88 -7.61 -10.60
CA PRO A 322 13.68 -8.18 -9.30
C PRO A 322 14.48 -9.47 -9.22
#